data_4d4f4d41572c41ada483dce334d6a058
#
_entry.id   4d4f4d41572c41ada483dce334d6a058
#
_cell.length_a   1.000
_cell.length_b   1.000
_cell.length_c   1.000
_cell.angle_alpha   90.00
_cell.angle_beta   90.00
_cell.angle_gamma   90.00
#
_symmetry.space_group_name_H-M   'P 1'
#
loop_
_entity.id
_entity.type
_entity.pdbx_description
1 polymer ?
#
loop_
_entity_poly.entity_id
_entity_poly.type
_entity_poly.pdbx_seq_one_letter_code
_entity_poly.pdbx_strand_id
1 'polypeptide(L)'
;MEKVICHINPKYAYLKEKIQSLPDRFETEGETIYAARNTLKVIECDGIRFCVKSYRPPHILNRFVYAHFRKPKAERAFIYASHFLSVGVNTPEPVAYITCRNGIGITRSYYICLQLDQAYTFRRAIAAFPAEQESILRGIARFTFDFHRKQIYFIDHSGGNTLLKRNENGTFDFYLVDLN
;
A
#
# COMPACT_ATOMS: atom_id res chain seq x y z
N MET A 1 -5.87 -28.13 -4.38
CA MET A 1 -6.37 -27.33 -3.27
C MET A 1 -5.57 -26.03 -3.22
N GLU A 2 -6.21 -24.88 -3.08
CA GLU A 2 -5.53 -23.59 -2.93
C GLU A 2 -5.07 -23.41 -1.49
N LYS A 3 -3.78 -23.08 -1.29
CA LYS A 3 -3.21 -22.78 0.04
C LYS A 3 -3.23 -21.27 0.25
N VAL A 4 -3.84 -20.81 1.32
CA VAL A 4 -3.87 -19.39 1.71
C VAL A 4 -2.82 -19.14 2.79
N ILE A 5 -1.93 -18.21 2.54
CA ILE A 5 -0.95 -17.67 3.49
C ILE A 5 -1.41 -16.27 3.85
N CYS A 6 -1.68 -16.02 5.11
CA CYS A 6 -2.10 -14.73 5.63
C CYS A 6 -1.21 -14.33 6.81
N HIS A 7 -0.63 -13.15 6.73
CA HIS A 7 0.08 -12.52 7.83
C HIS A 7 -0.64 -11.23 8.23
N ILE A 8 -0.91 -11.07 9.50
CA ILE A 8 -1.64 -9.92 10.04
C ILE A 8 -0.76 -9.23 11.08
N ASN A 9 -0.69 -7.92 11.01
CA ASN A 9 -0.05 -7.11 12.04
C ASN A 9 -0.76 -7.40 13.39
N PRO A 10 -0.03 -7.72 14.47
CA PRO A 10 -0.61 -8.05 15.77
C PRO A 10 -1.65 -7.05 16.28
N LYS A 11 -1.49 -5.78 15.96
CA LYS A 11 -2.45 -4.71 16.29
C LYS A 11 -3.87 -4.98 15.75
N TYR A 12 -3.99 -5.71 14.64
CA TYR A 12 -5.25 -6.02 13.95
C TYR A 12 -5.65 -7.50 14.07
N ALA A 13 -5.06 -8.24 15.00
CA ALA A 13 -5.32 -9.68 15.19
C ALA A 13 -6.81 -10.00 15.48
N TYR A 14 -7.53 -9.06 16.08
CA TYR A 14 -8.97 -9.17 16.36
C TYR A 14 -9.85 -9.19 15.09
N LEU A 15 -9.32 -8.73 13.94
CA LEU A 15 -9.99 -8.77 12.64
C LEU A 15 -9.62 -9.99 11.78
N LYS A 16 -8.96 -10.98 12.36
CA LYS A 16 -8.38 -12.12 11.64
C LYS A 16 -9.34 -12.78 10.66
N GLU A 17 -10.52 -13.15 11.11
CA GLU A 17 -11.51 -13.86 10.28
C GLU A 17 -11.96 -13.00 9.08
N LYS A 18 -12.23 -11.72 9.32
CA LYS A 18 -12.65 -10.76 8.30
C LYS A 18 -11.55 -10.50 7.27
N ILE A 19 -10.29 -10.41 7.72
CA ILE A 19 -9.15 -10.24 6.83
C ILE A 19 -8.90 -11.52 6.02
N GLN A 20 -8.97 -12.70 6.65
CA GLN A 20 -8.74 -13.97 5.96
C GLN A 20 -9.78 -14.28 4.89
N SER A 21 -11.04 -13.87 5.08
CA SER A 21 -12.11 -14.03 4.09
C SER A 21 -12.09 -13.00 2.96
N LEU A 22 -11.24 -11.97 3.05
CA LEU A 22 -11.16 -10.88 2.08
C LEU A 22 -10.93 -11.33 0.62
N PRO A 23 -10.09 -12.35 0.32
CA PRO A 23 -9.92 -12.82 -1.06
C PRO A 23 -11.22 -13.27 -1.74
N ASP A 24 -12.19 -13.77 -0.98
CA ASP A 24 -13.45 -14.27 -1.53
C ASP A 24 -14.50 -13.17 -1.68
N ARG A 25 -14.34 -12.05 -0.97
CA ARG A 25 -15.24 -10.89 -0.99
C ARG A 25 -14.71 -9.71 -1.82
N PHE A 26 -13.44 -9.74 -2.20
CA PHE A 26 -12.78 -8.61 -2.86
C PHE A 26 -13.49 -8.14 -4.13
N GLU A 27 -14.03 -9.05 -4.95
CA GLU A 27 -14.67 -8.65 -6.22
C GLU A 27 -16.03 -7.97 -5.99
N THR A 28 -16.75 -8.34 -4.94
CA THR A 28 -18.13 -7.89 -4.67
C THR A 28 -18.24 -6.76 -3.66
N GLU A 29 -17.19 -6.53 -2.85
CA GLU A 29 -17.20 -5.53 -1.78
C GLU A 29 -16.28 -4.34 -2.05
N GLY A 30 -16.61 -3.23 -1.40
CA GLY A 30 -15.81 -2.02 -1.35
C GLY A 30 -15.89 -1.14 -2.60
N GLU A 31 -15.36 0.05 -2.46
CA GLU A 31 -15.25 1.05 -3.52
C GLU A 31 -13.94 0.89 -4.29
N THR A 32 -14.03 0.74 -5.60
CA THR A 32 -12.82 0.70 -6.45
C THR A 32 -12.29 2.13 -6.66
N ILE A 33 -11.12 2.42 -6.11
CA ILE A 33 -10.46 3.73 -6.25
C ILE A 33 -9.42 3.76 -7.37
N TYR A 34 -8.98 2.60 -7.84
CA TYR A 34 -8.06 2.47 -8.98
C TYR A 34 -8.16 1.08 -9.59
N ALA A 35 -8.21 1.01 -10.92
CA ALA A 35 -8.21 -0.24 -11.67
C ALA A 35 -7.39 -0.09 -12.96
N ALA A 36 -6.26 -0.80 -13.02
CA ALA A 36 -5.40 -0.94 -14.19
C ALA A 36 -4.67 -2.29 -14.12
N ARG A 37 -3.32 -2.29 -14.06
CA ARG A 37 -2.53 -3.52 -13.86
C ARG A 37 -2.83 -4.18 -12.51
N ASN A 38 -3.04 -3.39 -11.47
CA ASN A 38 -3.48 -3.81 -10.15
C ASN A 38 -4.82 -3.12 -9.84
N THR A 39 -5.58 -3.67 -8.91
CA THR A 39 -6.82 -3.06 -8.45
C THR A 39 -6.67 -2.61 -6.99
N LEU A 40 -7.07 -1.38 -6.69
CA LEU A 40 -7.15 -0.84 -5.34
C LEU A 40 -8.61 -0.62 -5.00
N LYS A 41 -9.03 -1.17 -3.85
CA LYS A 41 -10.35 -0.93 -3.28
C LYS A 41 -10.25 -0.41 -1.86
N VAL A 42 -11.20 0.42 -1.48
CA VAL A 42 -11.44 0.76 -0.08
C VAL A 42 -12.53 -0.17 0.44
N ILE A 43 -12.19 -0.95 1.46
CA ILE A 43 -13.11 -1.90 2.11
C ILE A 43 -13.19 -1.53 3.59
N GLU A 44 -14.41 -1.44 4.11
CA GLU A 44 -14.65 -1.14 5.52
C GLU A 44 -14.91 -2.43 6.30
N CYS A 45 -14.25 -2.56 7.45
CA CYS A 45 -14.48 -3.64 8.41
C CYS A 45 -14.50 -3.03 9.82
N ASP A 46 -15.59 -3.21 10.55
CA ASP A 46 -15.77 -2.73 11.93
C ASP A 46 -15.44 -1.23 12.12
N GLY A 47 -15.91 -0.40 11.18
CA GLY A 47 -15.68 1.04 11.20
C GLY A 47 -14.26 1.47 10.81
N ILE A 48 -13.39 0.51 10.44
CA ILE A 48 -12.04 0.80 9.95
C ILE A 48 -12.01 0.66 8.43
N ARG A 49 -11.50 1.69 7.76
CA ARG A 49 -11.35 1.70 6.30
C ARG A 49 -9.97 1.22 5.91
N PHE A 50 -9.93 0.19 5.09
CA PHE A 50 -8.71 -0.40 4.55
C PHE A 50 -8.56 -0.08 3.07
N CYS A 51 -7.36 0.28 2.66
CA CYS A 51 -6.94 0.25 1.27
C CYS A 51 -6.39 -1.14 0.96
N VAL A 52 -7.06 -1.86 0.08
CA VAL A 52 -6.71 -3.22 -0.34
C VAL A 52 -6.19 -3.19 -1.77
N LYS A 53 -4.93 -3.55 -1.93
CA LYS A 53 -4.28 -3.65 -3.25
C LYS A 53 -4.19 -5.10 -3.69
N SER A 54 -4.97 -5.45 -4.72
CA SER A 54 -4.89 -6.74 -5.41
C SER A 54 -3.82 -6.66 -6.50
N TYR A 55 -2.82 -7.53 -6.43
CA TYR A 55 -1.78 -7.63 -7.44
C TYR A 55 -2.15 -8.63 -8.51
N ARG A 56 -2.03 -8.23 -9.78
CA ARG A 56 -2.17 -9.15 -10.89
C ARG A 56 -1.16 -10.29 -10.78
N PRO A 57 -1.61 -11.55 -10.85
CA PRO A 57 -0.69 -12.70 -10.82
C PRO A 57 0.36 -12.60 -11.92
N PRO A 58 1.59 -13.08 -11.69
CA PRO A 58 2.62 -13.15 -12.72
C PRO A 58 2.16 -14.02 -13.89
N HIS A 59 2.69 -13.76 -15.09
CA HIS A 59 2.45 -14.62 -16.27
C HIS A 59 2.87 -16.07 -15.98
N ILE A 60 2.18 -17.05 -16.55
CA ILE A 60 2.34 -18.50 -16.25
C ILE A 60 3.81 -18.95 -16.28
N LEU A 61 4.58 -18.51 -17.26
CA LEU A 61 6.01 -18.82 -17.39
C LEU A 61 6.86 -18.27 -16.22
N ASN A 62 6.47 -17.15 -15.67
CA ASN A 62 7.15 -16.53 -14.53
C ASN A 62 6.64 -17.02 -13.17
N ARG A 63 5.47 -17.69 -13.11
CA ARG A 63 4.90 -18.18 -11.85
C ARG A 63 5.82 -19.16 -11.14
N PHE A 64 6.45 -20.06 -11.90
CA PHE A 64 7.34 -21.07 -11.33
C PHE A 64 8.64 -20.48 -10.76
N VAL A 65 9.27 -19.56 -11.48
CA VAL A 65 10.51 -18.89 -11.05
C VAL A 65 10.23 -17.99 -9.83
N TYR A 66 9.13 -17.22 -9.84
CA TYR A 66 8.77 -16.34 -8.72
C TYR A 66 8.24 -17.09 -7.49
N ALA A 67 7.69 -18.30 -7.68
CA ALA A 67 7.16 -19.08 -6.55
C ALA A 67 8.25 -19.55 -5.56
N HIS A 68 9.49 -19.72 -6.02
CA HIS A 68 10.55 -20.32 -5.23
C HIS A 68 11.70 -19.36 -4.85
N PHE A 69 11.88 -18.27 -5.60
CA PHE A 69 13.07 -17.41 -5.46
C PHE A 69 12.80 -15.98 -5.00
N ARG A 70 11.55 -15.52 -5.01
CA ARG A 70 11.23 -14.14 -4.63
C ARG A 70 9.95 -14.05 -3.81
N LYS A 71 10.01 -13.30 -2.70
CA LYS A 71 8.82 -12.98 -1.90
C LYS A 71 7.73 -12.33 -2.76
N PRO A 72 6.44 -12.70 -2.56
CA PRO A 72 5.31 -12.06 -3.23
C PRO A 72 5.31 -10.53 -3.07
N LYS A 73 4.74 -9.81 -4.04
CA LYS A 73 4.68 -8.35 -3.97
C LYS A 73 3.95 -7.84 -2.72
N ALA A 74 2.83 -8.51 -2.34
CA ALA A 74 2.08 -8.16 -1.14
C ALA A 74 2.92 -8.32 0.14
N GLU A 75 3.69 -9.41 0.26
CA GLU A 75 4.60 -9.63 1.39
C GLU A 75 5.69 -8.56 1.43
N ARG A 76 6.29 -8.23 0.27
CA ARG A 76 7.33 -7.20 0.20
C ARG A 76 6.79 -5.83 0.58
N ALA A 77 5.61 -5.46 0.07
CA ALA A 77 4.96 -4.20 0.41
C ALA A 77 4.72 -4.08 1.93
N PHE A 78 4.25 -5.17 2.56
CA PHE A 78 4.06 -5.22 4.00
C PHE A 78 5.37 -5.04 4.77
N ILE A 79 6.42 -5.78 4.39
CA ILE A 79 7.74 -5.71 5.05
C ILE A 79 8.34 -4.31 4.90
N TYR A 80 8.30 -3.73 3.69
CA TYR A 80 8.86 -2.40 3.45
C TYR A 80 8.06 -1.31 4.16
N ALA A 81 6.72 -1.38 4.16
CA ALA A 81 5.89 -0.43 4.90
C ALA A 81 6.19 -0.49 6.41
N SER A 82 6.29 -1.70 6.98
CA SER A 82 6.66 -1.89 8.38
C SER A 82 8.04 -1.32 8.69
N HIS A 83 9.02 -1.55 7.80
CA HIS A 83 10.37 -1.00 7.96
C HIS A 83 10.37 0.53 7.86
N PHE A 84 9.67 1.11 6.89
CA PHE A 84 9.60 2.58 6.74
C PHE A 84 9.05 3.24 8.00
N LEU A 85 7.94 2.71 8.54
CA LEU A 85 7.38 3.23 9.78
C LEU A 85 8.34 3.06 10.96
N SER A 86 9.07 1.96 11.05
CA SER A 86 10.03 1.71 12.16
C SER A 86 11.19 2.70 12.17
N VAL A 87 11.56 3.25 11.02
CA VAL A 87 12.59 4.30 10.90
C VAL A 87 11.99 5.71 10.79
N GLY A 88 10.67 5.86 11.00
CA GLY A 88 9.97 7.14 11.00
C GLY A 88 9.83 7.75 9.59
N VAL A 89 9.67 6.93 8.56
CA VAL A 89 9.27 7.36 7.21
C VAL A 89 7.79 7.03 7.02
N ASN A 90 6.97 8.05 6.74
CA ASN A 90 5.53 7.89 6.68
C ASN A 90 5.10 7.06 5.46
N THR A 91 4.26 6.08 5.71
CA THR A 91 3.48 5.30 4.74
C THR A 91 2.17 4.88 5.41
N PRO A 92 1.08 4.59 4.67
CA PRO A 92 -0.11 4.02 5.27
C PRO A 92 0.22 2.76 6.10
N GLU A 93 -0.32 2.69 7.33
CA GLU A 93 0.01 1.62 8.27
C GLU A 93 -0.33 0.24 7.69
N PRO A 94 0.62 -0.70 7.60
CA PRO A 94 0.39 -2.04 7.08
C PRO A 94 -0.44 -2.86 8.05
N VAL A 95 -1.53 -3.43 7.54
CA VAL A 95 -2.48 -4.25 8.30
C VAL A 95 -2.23 -5.74 8.08
N ALA A 96 -2.12 -6.16 6.81
CA ALA A 96 -1.91 -7.55 6.47
C ALA A 96 -1.39 -7.75 5.05
N TYR A 97 -0.90 -8.95 4.77
CA TYR A 97 -0.82 -9.45 3.40
C TYR A 97 -1.43 -10.85 3.31
N ILE A 98 -2.02 -11.15 2.15
CA ILE A 98 -2.59 -12.46 1.83
C ILE A 98 -2.00 -12.93 0.51
N THR A 99 -1.60 -14.19 0.45
CA THR A 99 -1.14 -14.85 -0.78
C THR A 99 -1.82 -16.20 -0.92
N CYS A 100 -2.56 -16.39 -2.00
CA CYS A 100 -3.18 -17.63 -2.37
C CYS A 100 -2.29 -18.34 -3.39
N ARG A 101 -2.05 -19.64 -3.19
CA ARG A 101 -1.17 -20.46 -4.04
C ARG A 101 -1.81 -21.79 -4.38
N ASN A 102 -1.58 -22.28 -5.55
CA ASN A 102 -1.84 -23.68 -5.96
C ASN A 102 -0.54 -24.36 -6.41
N GLY A 103 -0.62 -25.57 -6.94
CA GLY A 103 0.56 -26.32 -7.43
C GLY A 103 1.37 -25.63 -8.52
N ILE A 104 0.80 -24.62 -9.20
CA ILE A 104 1.45 -23.88 -10.31
C ILE A 104 2.06 -22.56 -9.79
N GLY A 105 1.67 -22.08 -8.61
CA GLY A 105 2.21 -20.86 -8.01
C GLY A 105 1.16 -19.90 -7.44
N ILE A 106 1.45 -18.60 -7.43
CA ILE A 106 0.57 -17.57 -6.88
C ILE A 106 -0.64 -17.36 -7.78
N THR A 107 -1.84 -17.49 -7.23
CA THR A 107 -3.12 -17.27 -7.90
C THR A 107 -3.71 -15.90 -7.60
N ARG A 108 -3.65 -15.48 -6.31
CA ARG A 108 -4.15 -14.20 -5.83
C ARG A 108 -3.17 -13.63 -4.79
N SER A 109 -3.02 -12.30 -4.73
CA SER A 109 -2.12 -11.67 -3.77
C SER A 109 -2.63 -10.28 -3.39
N TYR A 110 -2.80 -10.03 -2.10
CA TYR A 110 -3.38 -8.80 -1.55
C TYR A 110 -2.47 -8.19 -0.50
N TYR A 111 -2.25 -6.89 -0.60
CA TYR A 111 -1.66 -6.07 0.45
C TYR A 111 -2.75 -5.17 1.03
N ILE A 112 -2.84 -5.10 2.33
CA ILE A 112 -3.86 -4.38 3.08
C ILE A 112 -3.14 -3.37 3.98
N CYS A 113 -3.53 -2.10 3.87
CA CYS A 113 -3.08 -1.04 4.77
C CYS A 113 -4.28 -0.18 5.19
N LEU A 114 -4.10 0.69 6.17
CA LEU A 114 -5.11 1.68 6.51
C LEU A 114 -5.36 2.60 5.32
N GLN A 115 -6.62 2.94 5.09
CA GLN A 115 -6.98 3.97 4.12
C GLN A 115 -6.53 5.34 4.63
N LEU A 116 -5.85 6.08 3.79
CA LEU A 116 -5.48 7.46 4.05
C LEU A 116 -6.54 8.39 3.43
N ASP A 117 -7.53 8.76 4.23
CA ASP A 117 -8.61 9.63 3.77
C ASP A 117 -8.12 11.07 3.54
N GLN A 118 -8.77 11.74 2.58
CA GLN A 118 -8.46 13.13 2.20
C GLN A 118 -7.01 13.34 1.75
N ALA A 119 -6.36 12.28 1.26
CA ALA A 119 -5.03 12.36 0.69
C ALA A 119 -5.07 12.57 -0.83
N TYR A 120 -4.12 13.34 -1.30
CA TYR A 120 -3.91 13.65 -2.73
C TYR A 120 -2.59 13.05 -3.19
N THR A 121 -2.52 12.54 -4.40
CA THR A 121 -1.19 12.34 -5.01
C THR A 121 -0.49 13.69 -5.14
N PHE A 122 0.85 13.70 -5.07
CA PHE A 122 1.62 14.95 -5.22
C PHE A 122 1.20 15.74 -6.46
N ARG A 123 0.98 15.07 -7.59
CA ARG A 123 0.53 15.70 -8.84
C ARG A 123 -0.84 16.38 -8.69
N ARG A 124 -1.79 15.74 -7.99
CA ARG A 124 -3.11 16.32 -7.75
C ARG A 124 -3.06 17.45 -6.73
N ALA A 125 -2.21 17.33 -5.70
CA ALA A 125 -2.08 18.36 -4.67
C ALA A 125 -1.57 19.68 -5.24
N ILE A 126 -0.58 19.65 -6.13
CA ILE A 126 -0.07 20.86 -6.81
C ILE A 126 -1.20 21.59 -7.58
N ALA A 127 -2.12 20.86 -8.20
CA ALA A 127 -3.25 21.46 -8.91
C ALA A 127 -4.38 21.92 -7.96
N ALA A 128 -4.62 21.19 -6.88
CA ALA A 128 -5.69 21.47 -5.92
C ALA A 128 -5.38 22.66 -5.00
N PHE A 129 -4.09 22.90 -4.73
CA PHE A 129 -3.63 23.91 -3.79
C PHE A 129 -2.64 24.90 -4.43
N PRO A 130 -3.09 25.73 -5.39
CA PRO A 130 -2.19 26.61 -6.15
C PRO A 130 -1.50 27.67 -5.28
N ALA A 131 -2.14 28.13 -4.20
CA ALA A 131 -1.54 29.06 -3.26
C ALA A 131 -0.45 28.44 -2.37
N GLU A 132 -0.48 27.13 -2.17
CA GLU A 132 0.46 26.41 -1.32
C GLU A 132 1.54 25.63 -2.11
N GLN A 133 1.65 25.83 -3.44
CA GLN A 133 2.57 25.08 -4.30
C GLN A 133 4.02 25.17 -3.80
N GLU A 134 4.50 26.33 -3.42
CA GLU A 134 5.86 26.50 -2.91
C GLU A 134 6.07 25.71 -1.60
N SER A 135 5.10 25.77 -0.69
CA SER A 135 5.14 25.01 0.57
C SER A 135 5.16 23.51 0.33
N ILE A 136 4.35 23.02 -0.62
CA ILE A 136 4.31 21.61 -1.02
C ILE A 136 5.65 21.18 -1.63
N LEU A 137 6.23 22.00 -2.53
CA LEU A 137 7.52 21.69 -3.16
C LEU A 137 8.67 21.65 -2.15
N ARG A 138 8.70 22.59 -1.22
CA ARG A 138 9.68 22.59 -0.12
C ARG A 138 9.46 21.40 0.82
N GLY A 139 8.20 21.07 1.09
CA GLY A 139 7.81 19.94 1.95
C GLY A 139 8.27 18.60 1.36
N ILE A 140 8.00 18.33 0.06
CA ILE A 140 8.44 17.09 -0.58
C ILE A 140 9.97 17.00 -0.64
N ALA A 141 10.67 18.13 -0.88
CA ALA A 141 12.14 18.14 -0.88
C ALA A 141 12.70 17.76 0.49
N ARG A 142 12.17 18.34 1.59
CA ARG A 142 12.54 17.98 2.96
C ARG A 142 12.24 16.52 3.26
N PHE A 143 11.03 16.07 2.94
CA PHE A 143 10.62 14.68 3.15
C PHE A 143 11.56 13.71 2.42
N THR A 144 11.92 14.00 1.16
CA THR A 144 12.86 13.20 0.38
C THR A 144 14.25 13.19 1.03
N PHE A 145 14.75 14.34 1.43
CA PHE A 145 16.02 14.45 2.13
C PHE A 145 16.01 13.65 3.44
N ASP A 146 14.93 13.74 4.22
CA ASP A 146 14.81 13.07 5.52
C ASP A 146 14.81 11.56 5.40
N PHE A 147 14.10 10.97 4.42
CA PHE A 147 14.15 9.54 4.26
C PHE A 147 15.48 9.05 3.64
N HIS A 148 16.15 9.85 2.80
CA HIS A 148 17.52 9.54 2.35
C HIS A 148 18.52 9.54 3.52
N ARG A 149 18.42 10.48 4.45
CA ARG A 149 19.24 10.47 5.68
C ARG A 149 19.04 9.23 6.53
N LYS A 150 17.86 8.62 6.46
CA LYS A 150 17.51 7.34 7.12
C LYS A 150 17.94 6.13 6.28
N GLN A 151 18.75 6.34 5.23
CA GLN A 151 19.25 5.32 4.31
C GLN A 151 18.14 4.59 3.55
N ILE A 152 17.01 5.24 3.35
CA ILE A 152 15.94 4.75 2.49
C ILE A 152 16.12 5.32 1.09
N TYR A 153 16.27 4.44 0.11
CA TYR A 153 16.34 4.78 -1.30
C TYR A 153 15.13 4.18 -2.02
N PHE A 154 14.09 4.98 -2.20
CA PHE A 154 12.87 4.56 -2.87
C PHE A 154 13.02 4.75 -4.38
N ILE A 155 13.34 3.67 -5.10
CA ILE A 155 13.69 3.71 -6.54
C ILE A 155 12.51 4.22 -7.40
N ASP A 156 11.27 3.86 -7.05
CA ASP A 156 10.05 4.28 -7.76
C ASP A 156 9.43 5.56 -7.17
N HIS A 157 10.27 6.46 -6.64
CA HIS A 157 9.83 7.74 -6.10
C HIS A 157 9.30 8.65 -7.22
N SER A 158 8.00 8.82 -7.26
CA SER A 158 7.31 9.60 -8.28
C SER A 158 6.16 10.41 -7.68
N GLY A 159 5.67 11.38 -8.43
CA GLY A 159 4.51 12.18 -8.02
C GLY A 159 3.19 11.39 -7.92
N GLY A 160 3.15 10.15 -8.41
CA GLY A 160 2.03 9.21 -8.21
C GLY A 160 2.18 8.35 -6.94
N ASN A 161 3.42 8.11 -6.51
CA ASN A 161 3.77 7.24 -5.38
C ASN A 161 4.06 8.04 -4.09
N THR A 162 3.75 9.33 -4.09
CA THR A 162 3.76 10.18 -2.90
C THR A 162 2.37 10.76 -2.70
N LEU A 163 1.77 10.47 -1.55
CA LEU A 163 0.52 11.08 -1.12
C LEU A 163 0.78 12.22 -0.15
N LEU A 164 -0.07 13.24 -0.20
CA LEU A 164 -0.08 14.37 0.71
C LEU A 164 -1.43 14.43 1.41
N LYS A 165 -1.39 14.65 2.70
CA LYS A 165 -2.58 14.96 3.51
C LYS A 165 -2.42 16.36 4.10
N ARG A 166 -3.41 17.23 3.87
CA ARG A 166 -3.42 18.56 4.43
C ARG A 166 -3.91 18.50 5.88
N ASN A 167 -3.16 19.11 6.77
CA ASN A 167 -3.49 19.24 8.20
C ASN A 167 -4.38 20.46 8.44
N GLU A 168 -5.04 20.50 9.60
CA GLU A 168 -5.90 21.61 10.01
C GLU A 168 -5.15 22.96 10.09
N ASN A 169 -3.86 22.92 10.44
CA ASN A 169 -2.99 24.10 10.49
C ASN A 169 -2.45 24.54 9.10
N GLY A 170 -2.91 23.92 8.02
CA GLY A 170 -2.49 24.23 6.65
C GLY A 170 -1.16 23.61 6.21
N THR A 171 -0.48 22.86 7.07
CA THR A 171 0.72 22.10 6.67
C THR A 171 0.34 20.79 5.97
N PHE A 172 1.32 20.12 5.37
CA PHE A 172 1.13 18.86 4.67
C PHE A 172 2.01 17.76 5.27
N ASP A 173 1.40 16.60 5.49
CA ASP A 173 2.10 15.35 5.75
C ASP A 173 2.29 14.58 4.44
N PHE A 174 3.46 13.98 4.28
CA PHE A 174 3.83 13.23 3.08
C PHE A 174 3.95 11.75 3.40
N TYR A 175 3.47 10.90 2.49
CA TYR A 175 3.45 9.44 2.65
C TYR A 175 3.94 8.77 1.37
N LEU A 176 4.85 7.81 1.48
CA LEU A 176 5.24 6.96 0.36
C LEU A 176 4.26 5.80 0.21
N VAL A 177 3.91 5.48 -1.04
CA VAL A 177 3.01 4.35 -1.37
C VAL A 177 3.60 3.54 -2.52
N ASP A 178 3.02 2.36 -2.77
CA ASP A 178 3.49 1.41 -3.81
C ASP A 178 4.90 0.85 -3.53
N LEU A 179 5.14 0.47 -2.28
CA LEU A 179 6.41 -0.08 -1.79
C LEU A 179 6.56 -1.56 -2.19
N ASN A 180 7.05 -1.88 -3.40
CA ASN A 180 7.20 -3.29 -3.79
C ASN A 180 8.32 -3.59 -4.83
#